data_95a6d3215e10b7386133444025b5d550
#
_entry.id   95a6d3215e10b7386133444025b5d550
#
_cell.length_a   1.000
_cell.length_b   1.000
_cell.length_c   1.000
_cell.angle_alpha   90.00
_cell.angle_beta   90.00
_cell.angle_gamma   90.00
#
_symmetry.space_group_name_H-M   'P 1'
#
loop_
_entity.id
_entity.type
_entity.pdbx_description
1 polymer ?
#
loop_
_entity_poly.entity_id
_entity_poly.type
_entity_poly.pdbx_seq_one_letter_code
_entity_poly.pdbx_strand_id
1 'polypeptide(L)'
;MNEGTRFRIDDGRIDWVEAAGLVVTFEIAKAFLVFPEKMAKEGLTAAWTIPLVSGLLAALFIWALVVVSKAHPGMNLIQITNCLAGPTVGFIAGVALYLYLMIIIVTGFREVADVLITVYMPLTPLGFFLATAYAVVFYVAFQNTETLARASVLTSTVVVGVVIILAVLSIGRYNTDLVFPPLGPGLLPLFKKYGVRQSIYGEFLSLGMIAAYLREPRQVGKVAAVSLGISIFTSTLVVLTCQMVFPIPSLLRVSAPFLRVARVIKLGRFFQRLDSLFVFVWLGVSLLQAAVAIYLASLVLATVFHLQSHKPFVVLNVVAAYFGSWAIPNLAAALTIAFDLARPYGLLLLDIWPPTLLVLTLHKKKQIREGAGGA
;
A
#
# COMPACT_ATOMS: atom_id res chain seq x y z
N MET A 1 -28.01 -23.16 8.11
CA MET A 1 -26.98 -22.46 7.30
C MET A 1 -26.14 -23.51 6.60
N ASN A 2 -26.32 -23.69 5.29
CA ASN A 2 -25.66 -24.75 4.52
C ASN A 2 -24.14 -24.64 4.61
N GLU A 3 -23.48 -25.71 5.07
CA GLU A 3 -22.00 -25.86 5.09
C GLU A 3 -21.37 -25.97 3.68
N GLY A 4 -22.17 -25.80 2.63
CA GLY A 4 -21.85 -26.18 1.25
C GLY A 4 -20.96 -25.25 0.44
N THR A 5 -20.38 -24.15 0.97
CA THR A 5 -19.58 -23.24 0.11
C THR A 5 -18.53 -22.42 0.88
N ARG A 6 -17.79 -23.03 1.79
CA ARG A 6 -16.52 -22.44 2.21
C ARG A 6 -15.41 -22.84 1.23
N PHE A 7 -15.48 -22.29 0.02
CA PHE A 7 -14.36 -22.35 -0.90
C PHE A 7 -13.17 -21.66 -0.23
N ARG A 8 -12.10 -22.39 0.03
CA ARG A 8 -10.90 -21.87 0.67
C ARG A 8 -9.68 -22.27 -0.15
N ILE A 9 -8.87 -21.28 -0.48
CA ILE A 9 -7.53 -21.51 -1.01
C ILE A 9 -6.66 -21.88 0.20
N ASP A 10 -6.10 -23.09 0.23
CA ASP A 10 -5.22 -23.53 1.30
C ASP A 10 -3.79 -23.03 1.00
N ASP A 11 -3.41 -21.92 1.64
CA ASP A 11 -2.15 -21.23 1.40
C ASP A 11 -1.43 -20.87 2.72
N GLY A 12 -1.69 -21.64 3.77
CA GLY A 12 -1.11 -21.46 5.09
C GLY A 12 -1.91 -20.53 6.00
N ARG A 13 -1.38 -20.30 7.20
CA ARG A 13 -1.97 -19.40 8.20
C ARG A 13 -0.92 -18.53 8.84
N ILE A 14 -1.25 -17.27 8.98
CA ILE A 14 -0.36 -16.22 9.50
C ILE A 14 -0.86 -15.70 10.85
N ASP A 15 0.06 -15.25 11.69
CA ASP A 15 -0.29 -14.55 12.92
C ASP A 15 -0.50 -13.03 12.65
N TRP A 16 -0.86 -12.29 13.70
CA TRP A 16 -1.14 -10.87 13.56
C TRP A 16 0.11 -10.04 13.23
N VAL A 17 1.32 -10.46 13.65
CA VAL A 17 2.58 -9.76 13.35
C VAL A 17 2.93 -9.94 11.88
N GLU A 18 2.81 -11.18 11.40
CA GLU A 18 3.05 -11.54 10.01
C GLU A 18 2.06 -10.79 9.07
N ALA A 19 0.78 -10.75 9.44
CA ALA A 19 -0.23 -10.00 8.70
C ALA A 19 0.03 -8.48 8.71
N ALA A 20 0.41 -7.91 9.87
CA ALA A 20 0.75 -6.48 9.96
C ALA A 20 1.98 -6.14 9.11
N GLY A 21 3.03 -6.98 9.16
CA GLY A 21 4.22 -6.83 8.32
C GLY A 21 3.90 -6.81 6.84
N LEU A 22 2.99 -7.69 6.39
CA LEU A 22 2.55 -7.77 5.00
C LEU A 22 1.83 -6.48 4.56
N VAL A 23 0.86 -5.99 5.35
CA VAL A 23 0.15 -4.73 5.07
C VAL A 23 1.11 -3.55 5.07
N VAL A 24 2.01 -3.46 6.07
CA VAL A 24 3.00 -2.39 6.18
C VAL A 24 3.93 -2.38 4.97
N THR A 25 4.47 -3.53 4.56
CA THR A 25 5.35 -3.63 3.38
C THR A 25 4.64 -3.17 2.11
N PHE A 26 3.38 -3.58 1.93
CA PHE A 26 2.59 -3.17 0.79
C PHE A 26 2.30 -1.67 0.79
N GLU A 27 2.13 -1.07 1.96
CA GLU A 27 1.77 0.34 2.12
C GLU A 27 2.95 1.30 2.02
N ILE A 28 4.11 0.97 2.63
CA ILE A 28 5.22 1.92 2.87
C ILE A 28 6.07 2.18 1.62
N ALA A 29 6.24 1.23 0.71
CA ALA A 29 7.24 1.34 -0.36
C ALA A 29 7.06 2.58 -1.26
N LYS A 30 5.83 3.06 -1.43
CA LYS A 30 5.52 4.30 -2.17
C LYS A 30 6.02 5.59 -1.51
N ALA A 31 6.29 5.56 -0.20
CA ALA A 31 6.63 6.77 0.56
C ALA A 31 7.99 7.36 0.21
N PHE A 32 8.88 6.63 -0.48
CA PHE A 32 10.29 6.98 -0.62
C PHE A 32 10.66 7.76 -1.87
N LEU A 33 9.85 7.69 -2.92
CA LEU A 33 10.15 8.31 -4.21
C LEU A 33 9.49 9.69 -4.36
N VAL A 34 8.53 9.77 -5.26
CA VAL A 34 7.87 11.02 -5.64
C VAL A 34 6.85 11.48 -4.58
N PHE A 35 6.48 10.60 -3.65
CA PHE A 35 5.47 10.91 -2.64
C PHE A 35 5.73 12.22 -1.85
N PRO A 36 6.95 12.49 -1.29
CA PRO A 36 7.19 13.76 -0.59
C PRO A 36 7.06 14.99 -1.50
N GLU A 37 7.46 14.91 -2.78
CA GLU A 37 7.28 15.97 -3.76
C GLU A 37 5.79 16.25 -4.01
N LYS A 38 4.97 15.22 -4.18
CA LYS A 38 3.52 15.35 -4.36
C LYS A 38 2.85 15.99 -3.16
N MET A 39 3.23 15.56 -1.94
CA MET A 39 2.72 16.17 -0.71
C MET A 39 3.14 17.65 -0.60
N ALA A 40 4.39 17.98 -0.92
CA ALA A 40 4.89 19.36 -0.94
C ALA A 40 4.14 20.24 -1.95
N LYS A 41 3.83 19.70 -3.13
CA LYS A 41 3.04 20.42 -4.16
C LYS A 41 1.63 20.76 -3.68
N GLU A 42 1.03 19.93 -2.84
CA GLU A 42 -0.36 20.08 -2.41
C GLU A 42 -0.51 20.83 -1.09
N GLY A 43 0.41 20.60 -0.15
CA GLY A 43 0.33 21.12 1.21
C GLY A 43 1.26 22.29 1.47
N LEU A 44 2.21 22.58 0.56
CA LEU A 44 3.26 23.57 0.79
C LEU A 44 3.94 23.33 2.15
N THR A 45 3.98 24.33 3.03
CA THR A 45 4.55 24.22 4.39
C THR A 45 3.79 23.26 5.30
N ALA A 46 2.55 22.90 4.99
CA ALA A 46 1.74 21.91 5.69
C ALA A 46 1.80 20.50 5.06
N ALA A 47 2.72 20.21 4.15
CA ALA A 47 2.79 18.94 3.42
C ALA A 47 2.86 17.71 4.34
N TRP A 48 3.59 17.79 5.44
CA TRP A 48 3.76 16.73 6.43
C TRP A 48 2.44 16.34 7.14
N THR A 49 1.46 17.27 7.20
CA THR A 49 0.17 16.99 7.82
C THR A 49 -0.74 16.13 6.94
N ILE A 50 -0.49 16.10 5.61
CA ILE A 50 -1.35 15.35 4.68
C ILE A 50 -1.37 13.86 5.00
N PRO A 51 -0.24 13.11 5.06
CA PRO A 51 -0.30 11.69 5.41
C PRO A 51 -0.87 11.45 6.81
N LEU A 52 -0.59 12.32 7.78
CA LEU A 52 -1.11 12.20 9.14
C LEU A 52 -2.64 12.29 9.18
N VAL A 53 -3.19 13.39 8.70
CA VAL A 53 -4.65 13.63 8.79
C VAL A 53 -5.42 12.71 7.85
N SER A 54 -4.92 12.48 6.63
CA SER A 54 -5.55 11.54 5.70
C SER A 54 -5.57 10.10 6.24
N GLY A 55 -4.52 9.69 6.96
CA GLY A 55 -4.49 8.38 7.61
C GLY A 55 -5.49 8.25 8.77
N LEU A 56 -5.66 9.31 9.56
CA LEU A 56 -6.68 9.35 10.60
C LEU A 56 -8.11 9.30 10.00
N LEU A 57 -8.35 9.94 8.86
CA LEU A 57 -9.62 9.85 8.14
C LEU A 57 -9.82 8.44 7.57
N ALA A 58 -8.80 7.84 6.96
CA ALA A 58 -8.86 6.47 6.43
C ALA A 58 -9.14 5.43 7.53
N ALA A 59 -8.74 5.70 8.78
CA ALA A 59 -9.01 4.82 9.92
C ALA A 59 -10.50 4.51 10.09
N LEU A 60 -11.38 5.45 9.74
CA LEU A 60 -12.83 5.26 9.81
C LEU A 60 -13.31 4.15 8.86
N PHE A 61 -12.82 4.14 7.62
CA PHE A 61 -13.20 3.17 6.60
C PHE A 61 -12.51 1.82 6.83
N ILE A 62 -11.26 1.85 7.29
CA ILE A 62 -10.53 0.65 7.72
C ILE A 62 -11.21 0.00 8.94
N TRP A 63 -11.75 0.81 9.86
CA TRP A 63 -12.54 0.28 10.97
C TRP A 63 -13.80 -0.46 10.48
N ALA A 64 -14.51 0.08 9.48
CA ALA A 64 -15.64 -0.63 8.87
C ALA A 64 -15.21 -1.99 8.30
N LEU A 65 -14.07 -2.06 7.59
CA LEU A 65 -13.48 -3.30 7.09
C LEU A 65 -13.18 -4.29 8.22
N VAL A 66 -12.61 -3.83 9.33
CA VAL A 66 -12.32 -4.64 10.52
C VAL A 66 -13.60 -5.22 11.13
N VAL A 67 -14.65 -4.42 11.29
CA VAL A 67 -15.92 -4.88 11.86
C VAL A 67 -16.57 -5.94 10.97
N VAL A 68 -16.57 -5.73 9.66
CA VAL A 68 -17.08 -6.69 8.66
C VAL A 68 -16.29 -8.00 8.71
N SER A 69 -14.96 -7.92 8.70
CA SER A 69 -14.08 -9.12 8.75
C SER A 69 -14.26 -9.91 10.06
N LYS A 70 -14.40 -9.24 11.20
CA LYS A 70 -14.70 -9.88 12.49
C LYS A 70 -16.06 -10.58 12.53
N ALA A 71 -17.04 -10.02 11.81
CA ALA A 71 -18.38 -10.61 11.72
C ALA A 71 -18.42 -11.87 10.85
N HIS A 72 -17.47 -12.04 9.92
CA HIS A 72 -17.40 -13.13 8.96
C HIS A 72 -16.02 -13.83 9.02
N PRO A 73 -15.68 -14.52 10.11
CA PRO A 73 -14.36 -15.12 10.31
C PRO A 73 -14.04 -16.19 9.25
N GLY A 74 -12.80 -16.18 8.74
CA GLY A 74 -12.32 -17.13 7.74
C GLY A 74 -12.80 -16.87 6.31
N MET A 75 -13.47 -15.74 6.07
CA MET A 75 -13.86 -15.28 4.73
C MET A 75 -13.04 -14.06 4.31
N ASN A 76 -12.65 -14.02 3.04
CA ASN A 76 -12.07 -12.82 2.46
C ASN A 76 -13.16 -11.82 2.03
N LEU A 77 -12.74 -10.60 1.69
CA LEU A 77 -13.65 -9.49 1.38
C LEU A 77 -14.61 -9.82 0.22
N ILE A 78 -14.15 -10.55 -0.81
CA ILE A 78 -14.97 -10.95 -1.97
C ILE A 78 -16.01 -12.00 -1.54
N GLN A 79 -15.61 -12.98 -0.75
CA GLN A 79 -16.52 -14.01 -0.22
C GLN A 79 -17.59 -13.40 0.68
N ILE A 80 -17.22 -12.42 1.50
CA ILE A 80 -18.18 -11.66 2.33
C ILE A 80 -19.17 -10.92 1.42
N THR A 81 -18.68 -10.30 0.34
CA THR A 81 -19.53 -9.60 -0.62
C THR A 81 -20.50 -10.55 -1.31
N ASN A 82 -20.02 -11.73 -1.76
CA ASN A 82 -20.87 -12.77 -2.32
C ASN A 82 -21.99 -13.20 -1.36
N CYS A 83 -21.67 -13.33 -0.09
CA CYS A 83 -22.61 -13.74 0.96
C CYS A 83 -23.66 -12.67 1.29
N LEU A 84 -23.30 -11.40 1.25
CA LEU A 84 -24.15 -10.28 1.66
C LEU A 84 -24.93 -9.65 0.50
N ALA A 85 -24.29 -9.47 -0.66
CA ALA A 85 -24.81 -8.73 -1.80
C ALA A 85 -25.00 -9.60 -3.07
N GLY A 86 -24.63 -10.88 -3.00
CA GLY A 86 -24.77 -11.83 -4.10
C GLY A 86 -23.53 -11.95 -5.00
N PRO A 87 -23.46 -13.05 -5.80
CA PRO A 87 -22.26 -13.41 -6.57
C PRO A 87 -21.90 -12.39 -7.66
N THR A 88 -22.89 -11.76 -8.28
CA THR A 88 -22.67 -10.74 -9.32
C THR A 88 -21.97 -9.52 -8.77
N VAL A 89 -22.40 -9.02 -7.57
CA VAL A 89 -21.77 -7.89 -6.93
C VAL A 89 -20.35 -8.24 -6.47
N GLY A 90 -20.16 -9.43 -5.93
CA GLY A 90 -18.83 -9.91 -5.54
C GLY A 90 -17.88 -10.09 -6.71
N PHE A 91 -18.37 -10.54 -7.88
CA PHE A 91 -17.59 -10.60 -9.12
C PHE A 91 -17.12 -9.19 -9.53
N ILE A 92 -18.05 -8.23 -9.62
CA ILE A 92 -17.74 -6.84 -10.01
C ILE A 92 -16.73 -6.22 -9.03
N ALA A 93 -16.96 -6.37 -7.71
CA ALA A 93 -16.07 -5.86 -6.69
C ALA A 93 -14.68 -6.51 -6.74
N GLY A 94 -14.62 -7.82 -7.01
CA GLY A 94 -13.37 -8.54 -7.19
C GLY A 94 -12.58 -8.07 -8.40
N VAL A 95 -13.24 -7.90 -9.56
CA VAL A 95 -12.61 -7.34 -10.77
C VAL A 95 -12.13 -5.91 -10.52
N ALA A 96 -12.92 -5.10 -9.82
CA ALA A 96 -12.55 -3.74 -9.45
C ALA A 96 -11.29 -3.70 -8.58
N LEU A 97 -11.21 -4.56 -7.55
CA LEU A 97 -10.01 -4.68 -6.72
C LEU A 97 -8.80 -5.19 -7.50
N TYR A 98 -8.99 -6.17 -8.38
CA TYR A 98 -7.94 -6.68 -9.25
C TYR A 98 -7.33 -5.58 -10.13
N LEU A 99 -8.17 -4.80 -10.80
CA LEU A 99 -7.71 -3.69 -11.64
C LEU A 99 -6.96 -2.64 -10.83
N TYR A 100 -7.46 -2.31 -9.63
CA TYR A 100 -6.77 -1.40 -8.73
C TYR A 100 -5.36 -1.89 -8.38
N LEU A 101 -5.24 -3.14 -7.96
CA LEU A 101 -3.94 -3.76 -7.61
C LEU A 101 -2.99 -3.75 -8.82
N MET A 102 -3.47 -4.14 -10.01
CA MET A 102 -2.65 -4.16 -11.22
C MET A 102 -2.16 -2.76 -11.63
N ILE A 103 -3.00 -1.74 -11.55
CA ILE A 103 -2.59 -0.36 -11.86
C ILE A 103 -1.51 0.11 -10.87
N ILE A 104 -1.67 -0.16 -9.57
CA ILE A 104 -0.66 0.20 -8.54
C ILE A 104 0.67 -0.51 -8.81
N ILE A 105 0.66 -1.80 -9.18
CA ILE A 105 1.87 -2.56 -9.49
C ILE A 105 2.58 -1.96 -10.71
N VAL A 106 1.85 -1.79 -11.80
CA VAL A 106 2.37 -1.35 -13.10
C VAL A 106 2.99 0.04 -12.99
N THR A 107 2.28 0.98 -12.38
CA THR A 107 2.75 2.37 -12.22
C THR A 107 3.86 2.50 -11.20
N GLY A 108 3.75 1.84 -10.04
CA GLY A 108 4.76 1.89 -8.99
C GLY A 108 6.07 1.26 -9.43
N PHE A 109 6.02 0.15 -10.15
CA PHE A 109 7.22 -0.51 -10.63
C PHE A 109 7.89 0.24 -11.79
N ARG A 110 7.09 0.93 -12.63
CA ARG A 110 7.62 1.86 -13.63
C ARG A 110 8.34 3.03 -12.98
N GLU A 111 7.79 3.61 -11.90
CA GLU A 111 8.43 4.67 -11.13
C GLU A 111 9.78 4.22 -10.56
N VAL A 112 9.85 3.01 -9.97
CA VAL A 112 11.09 2.40 -9.46
C VAL A 112 12.12 2.26 -10.57
N ALA A 113 11.73 1.72 -11.72
CA ALA A 113 12.60 1.51 -12.87
C ALA A 113 13.17 2.82 -13.40
N ASP A 114 12.33 3.84 -13.62
CA ASP A 114 12.76 5.13 -14.16
C ASP A 114 13.74 5.84 -13.22
N VAL A 115 13.51 5.82 -11.91
CA VAL A 115 14.43 6.42 -10.93
C VAL A 115 15.77 5.68 -10.90
N LEU A 116 15.76 4.35 -10.86
CA LEU A 116 17.02 3.56 -10.82
C LEU A 116 17.83 3.69 -12.10
N ILE A 117 17.19 3.60 -13.26
CA ILE A 117 17.87 3.75 -14.55
C ILE A 117 18.46 5.14 -14.66
N THR A 118 17.68 6.19 -14.39
CA THR A 118 18.15 7.57 -14.54
C THR A 118 19.31 7.92 -13.60
N VAL A 119 19.30 7.40 -12.37
CA VAL A 119 20.23 7.83 -11.32
C VAL A 119 21.43 6.93 -11.16
N TYR A 120 21.27 5.61 -11.38
CA TYR A 120 22.30 4.61 -11.07
C TYR A 120 22.72 3.71 -12.24
N MET A 121 21.83 3.50 -13.23
CA MET A 121 22.03 2.53 -14.31
C MET A 121 21.72 3.11 -15.70
N PRO A 122 22.27 4.27 -16.11
CA PRO A 122 21.86 5.00 -17.31
C PRO A 122 22.08 4.22 -18.63
N LEU A 123 22.90 3.19 -18.62
CA LEU A 123 23.14 2.33 -19.79
C LEU A 123 22.27 1.07 -19.82
N THR A 124 21.44 0.83 -18.81
CA THR A 124 20.60 -0.37 -18.73
C THR A 124 19.27 -0.13 -19.46
N PRO A 125 18.92 -0.94 -20.49
CA PRO A 125 17.64 -0.83 -21.16
C PRO A 125 16.48 -1.12 -20.18
N LEU A 126 15.40 -0.33 -20.27
CA LEU A 126 14.22 -0.48 -19.40
C LEU A 126 13.66 -1.92 -19.42
N GLY A 127 13.50 -2.51 -20.61
CA GLY A 127 12.95 -3.86 -20.74
C GLY A 127 13.81 -4.91 -20.03
N PHE A 128 15.14 -4.78 -20.04
CA PHE A 128 16.06 -5.70 -19.34
C PHE A 128 15.91 -5.55 -17.82
N PHE A 129 15.87 -4.30 -17.31
CA PHE A 129 15.65 -4.05 -15.89
C PHE A 129 14.32 -4.62 -15.41
N LEU A 130 13.23 -4.34 -16.14
CA LEU A 130 11.90 -4.86 -15.80
C LEU A 130 11.86 -6.40 -15.86
N ALA A 131 12.47 -7.03 -16.86
CA ALA A 131 12.48 -8.48 -17.00
C ALA A 131 13.18 -9.16 -15.80
N THR A 132 14.37 -8.67 -15.43
CA THR A 132 15.11 -9.22 -14.29
C THR A 132 14.40 -9.00 -12.97
N ALA A 133 13.83 -7.83 -12.77
CA ALA A 133 13.09 -7.49 -11.56
C ALA A 133 11.77 -8.29 -11.45
N TYR A 134 10.99 -8.42 -12.53
CA TYR A 134 9.77 -9.24 -12.53
C TYR A 134 10.05 -10.74 -12.43
N ALA A 135 11.23 -11.23 -12.84
CA ALA A 135 11.64 -12.60 -12.55
C ALA A 135 11.79 -12.86 -11.04
N VAL A 136 12.38 -11.91 -10.30
CA VAL A 136 12.45 -11.97 -8.84
C VAL A 136 11.05 -11.86 -8.21
N VAL A 137 10.23 -10.92 -8.68
CA VAL A 137 8.84 -10.75 -8.24
C VAL A 137 8.03 -12.03 -8.46
N PHE A 138 8.19 -12.69 -9.61
CA PHE A 138 7.55 -13.96 -9.91
C PHE A 138 7.94 -15.04 -8.88
N TYR A 139 9.23 -15.24 -8.65
CA TYR A 139 9.72 -16.23 -7.71
C TYR A 139 9.15 -16.01 -6.30
N VAL A 140 9.12 -14.77 -5.83
CA VAL A 140 8.62 -14.42 -4.50
C VAL A 140 7.09 -14.54 -4.44
N ALA A 141 6.35 -14.05 -5.44
CA ALA A 141 4.89 -14.10 -5.49
C ALA A 141 4.33 -15.53 -5.65
N PHE A 142 5.16 -16.47 -6.13
CA PHE A 142 4.79 -17.88 -6.29
C PHE A 142 4.85 -18.64 -4.97
N GLN A 143 5.43 -18.06 -3.91
CA GLN A 143 5.48 -18.62 -2.57
C GLN A 143 4.09 -18.56 -1.91
N ASN A 144 3.95 -19.23 -0.77
CA ASN A 144 2.74 -19.22 0.03
C ASN A 144 2.65 -17.95 0.92
N THR A 145 1.45 -17.70 1.46
CA THR A 145 1.14 -16.56 2.35
C THR A 145 2.12 -16.46 3.53
N GLU A 146 2.49 -17.59 4.17
CA GLU A 146 3.40 -17.58 5.33
C GLU A 146 4.80 -17.06 4.96
N THR A 147 5.35 -17.51 3.84
CA THR A 147 6.67 -17.09 3.38
C THR A 147 6.70 -15.60 3.06
N LEU A 148 5.68 -15.11 2.32
CA LEU A 148 5.55 -13.69 2.02
C LEU A 148 5.39 -12.85 3.30
N ALA A 149 4.58 -13.30 4.23
CA ALA A 149 4.30 -12.58 5.46
C ALA A 149 5.55 -12.48 6.36
N ARG A 150 6.32 -13.58 6.50
CA ARG A 150 7.60 -13.59 7.25
C ARG A 150 8.65 -12.68 6.60
N ALA A 151 8.80 -12.73 5.28
CA ALA A 151 9.67 -11.82 4.55
C ALA A 151 9.25 -10.36 4.75
N SER A 152 7.95 -10.10 4.78
CA SER A 152 7.38 -8.76 4.99
C SER A 152 7.64 -8.22 6.40
N VAL A 153 7.62 -9.04 7.45
CA VAL A 153 7.98 -8.62 8.82
C VAL A 153 9.43 -8.12 8.86
N LEU A 154 10.35 -8.92 8.30
CA LEU A 154 11.76 -8.53 8.27
C LEU A 154 11.95 -7.23 7.49
N THR A 155 11.38 -7.17 6.29
CA THR A 155 11.53 -6.03 5.39
C THR A 155 10.92 -4.76 5.96
N SER A 156 9.70 -4.82 6.49
CA SER A 156 9.05 -3.65 7.12
C SER A 156 9.84 -3.14 8.33
N THR A 157 10.37 -4.03 9.15
CA THR A 157 11.22 -3.66 10.30
C THR A 157 12.49 -2.95 9.85
N VAL A 158 13.19 -3.49 8.86
CA VAL A 158 14.42 -2.88 8.32
C VAL A 158 14.14 -1.51 7.72
N VAL A 159 13.06 -1.38 6.96
CA VAL A 159 12.71 -0.11 6.30
C VAL A 159 12.33 0.97 7.29
N VAL A 160 11.46 0.65 8.25
CA VAL A 160 11.09 1.61 9.31
C VAL A 160 12.33 2.03 10.08
N GLY A 161 13.23 1.08 10.41
CA GLY A 161 14.51 1.38 11.06
C GLY A 161 15.38 2.32 10.22
N VAL A 162 15.53 2.07 8.92
CA VAL A 162 16.29 2.95 8.01
C VAL A 162 15.69 4.35 7.93
N VAL A 163 14.35 4.47 7.86
CA VAL A 163 13.68 5.79 7.86
C VAL A 163 13.98 6.55 9.15
N ILE A 164 13.87 5.90 10.31
CA ILE A 164 14.17 6.52 11.60
C ILE A 164 15.65 6.94 11.68
N ILE A 165 16.56 6.06 11.26
CA ILE A 165 18.01 6.37 11.25
C ILE A 165 18.31 7.57 10.37
N LEU A 166 17.78 7.62 9.14
CA LEU A 166 18.00 8.76 8.23
C LEU A 166 17.39 10.05 8.78
N ALA A 167 16.21 10.00 9.39
CA ALA A 167 15.58 11.15 10.02
C ALA A 167 16.45 11.68 11.18
N VAL A 168 16.95 10.80 12.05
CA VAL A 168 17.82 11.16 13.18
C VAL A 168 19.16 11.74 12.69
N LEU A 169 19.79 11.13 11.69
CA LEU A 169 21.04 11.63 11.12
C LEU A 169 20.89 12.97 10.39
N SER A 170 19.66 13.31 10.01
CA SER A 170 19.35 14.60 9.38
C SER A 170 19.11 15.74 10.35
N ILE A 171 19.01 15.50 11.67
CA ILE A 171 18.63 16.52 12.68
C ILE A 171 19.51 17.78 12.58
N GLY A 172 20.82 17.62 12.40
CA GLY A 172 21.73 18.78 12.26
C GLY A 172 21.55 19.62 11.00
N ARG A 173 20.63 19.25 10.11
CA ARG A 173 20.29 19.95 8.86
C ARG A 173 18.85 20.46 8.82
N TYR A 174 18.10 20.24 9.88
CA TYR A 174 16.71 20.66 9.97
C TYR A 174 16.62 22.17 10.10
N ASN A 175 15.79 22.76 9.24
CA ASN A 175 15.34 24.13 9.37
C ASN A 175 13.84 24.13 9.66
N THR A 176 13.48 24.49 10.89
CA THR A 176 12.09 24.53 11.36
C THR A 176 11.26 25.59 10.65
N ASP A 177 11.87 26.66 10.13
CA ASP A 177 11.14 27.70 9.40
C ASP A 177 10.47 27.18 8.13
N LEU A 178 10.98 26.08 7.57
CA LEU A 178 10.43 25.47 6.35
C LEU A 178 9.07 24.78 6.56
N VAL A 179 8.66 24.53 7.81
CA VAL A 179 7.35 23.98 8.15
C VAL A 179 6.34 25.03 8.60
N PHE A 180 6.73 26.32 8.56
CA PHE A 180 5.86 27.46 8.88
C PHE A 180 5.50 28.27 7.62
N PRO A 181 4.27 28.82 7.53
CA PRO A 181 3.15 28.66 8.47
C PRO A 181 2.54 27.25 8.45
N PRO A 182 2.08 26.69 9.59
CA PRO A 182 1.66 25.29 9.70
C PRO A 182 0.39 24.95 8.92
N LEU A 183 -0.37 25.95 8.47
CA LEU A 183 -1.58 25.82 7.65
C LEU A 183 -1.32 25.98 6.14
N GLY A 184 -0.06 26.16 5.73
CA GLY A 184 0.35 26.18 4.32
C GLY A 184 -0.56 27.02 3.40
N PRO A 185 -1.31 26.38 2.48
CA PRO A 185 -2.22 27.08 1.57
C PRO A 185 -3.54 27.54 2.20
N GLY A 186 -3.73 27.32 3.51
CA GLY A 186 -4.96 27.62 4.25
C GLY A 186 -5.81 26.38 4.59
N LEU A 187 -6.71 26.52 5.57
CA LEU A 187 -7.51 25.40 6.10
C LEU A 187 -8.39 24.74 5.03
N LEU A 188 -9.17 25.52 4.27
CA LEU A 188 -10.13 24.95 3.31
C LEU A 188 -9.48 24.17 2.17
N PRO A 189 -8.41 24.65 1.51
CA PRO A 189 -7.65 23.84 0.56
C PRO A 189 -7.07 22.57 1.16
N LEU A 190 -6.54 22.63 2.39
CA LEU A 190 -6.00 21.45 3.09
C LEU A 190 -7.07 20.40 3.40
N PHE A 191 -8.25 20.83 3.88
CA PHE A 191 -9.35 19.89 4.16
C PHE A 191 -9.77 19.08 2.93
N LYS A 192 -9.88 19.75 1.77
CA LYS A 192 -10.15 19.06 0.50
C LYS A 192 -9.05 18.05 0.16
N LYS A 193 -7.79 18.40 0.41
CA LYS A 193 -6.65 17.50 0.15
C LYS A 193 -6.64 16.32 1.09
N TYR A 194 -6.90 16.51 2.38
CA TYR A 194 -6.96 15.42 3.35
C TYR A 194 -8.00 14.36 2.96
N GLY A 195 -9.22 14.79 2.56
CA GLY A 195 -10.27 13.89 2.12
C GLY A 195 -9.88 13.11 0.85
N VAL A 196 -9.30 13.76 -0.16
CA VAL A 196 -8.87 13.08 -1.39
C VAL A 196 -7.67 12.19 -1.13
N ARG A 197 -6.74 12.59 -0.26
CA ARG A 197 -5.47 11.87 -0.03
C ARG A 197 -5.57 10.72 0.97
N GLN A 198 -6.71 10.49 1.61
CA GLN A 198 -6.93 9.22 2.32
C GLN A 198 -6.83 8.01 1.37
N SER A 199 -6.99 8.23 0.05
CA SER A 199 -6.70 7.24 -1.01
C SER A 199 -5.26 6.68 -0.97
N ILE A 200 -4.33 7.37 -0.30
CA ILE A 200 -2.98 6.86 -0.04
C ILE A 200 -3.03 5.53 0.74
N TYR A 201 -4.06 5.35 1.57
CA TYR A 201 -4.27 4.16 2.39
C TYR A 201 -5.22 3.12 1.74
N GLY A 202 -5.49 3.25 0.43
CA GLY A 202 -6.34 2.32 -0.33
C GLY A 202 -5.82 0.88 -0.34
N GLU A 203 -4.51 0.69 -0.22
CA GLU A 203 -3.87 -0.62 -0.13
C GLU A 203 -4.29 -1.42 1.12
N PHE A 204 -4.89 -0.76 2.14
CA PHE A 204 -5.49 -1.44 3.29
C PHE A 204 -6.67 -2.35 2.93
N LEU A 205 -7.25 -2.25 1.72
CA LEU A 205 -8.18 -3.24 1.20
C LEU A 205 -7.55 -4.66 1.15
N SER A 206 -6.24 -4.75 1.03
CA SER A 206 -5.48 -6.00 1.14
C SER A 206 -5.75 -6.75 2.45
N LEU A 207 -5.94 -6.01 3.57
CA LEU A 207 -6.30 -6.60 4.86
C LEU A 207 -7.58 -7.43 4.76
N GLY A 208 -8.57 -6.99 3.97
CA GLY A 208 -9.80 -7.75 3.73
C GLY A 208 -9.58 -9.06 2.98
N MET A 209 -8.53 -9.15 2.17
CA MET A 209 -8.16 -10.40 1.47
C MET A 209 -7.38 -11.33 2.40
N ILE A 210 -6.42 -10.82 3.18
CA ILE A 210 -5.56 -11.64 4.04
C ILE A 210 -6.22 -12.00 5.37
N ALA A 211 -7.29 -11.31 5.80
CA ALA A 211 -8.01 -11.60 7.04
C ALA A 211 -8.51 -13.05 7.13
N ALA A 212 -8.81 -13.70 6.00
CA ALA A 212 -9.19 -15.10 5.91
C ALA A 212 -8.08 -16.07 6.34
N TYR A 213 -6.82 -15.66 6.28
CA TYR A 213 -5.64 -16.47 6.61
C TYR A 213 -5.12 -16.26 8.02
N LEU A 214 -5.72 -15.33 8.79
CA LEU A 214 -5.34 -15.14 10.20
C LEU A 214 -5.63 -16.41 11.02
N ARG A 215 -4.66 -16.82 11.85
CA ARG A 215 -4.83 -17.90 12.85
C ARG A 215 -5.96 -17.54 13.82
N GLU A 216 -5.98 -16.30 14.27
CA GLU A 216 -7.00 -15.74 15.15
C GLU A 216 -7.76 -14.60 14.47
N PRO A 217 -8.93 -14.83 13.88
CA PRO A 217 -9.70 -13.81 13.17
C PRO A 217 -10.05 -12.58 14.02
N ARG A 218 -10.10 -12.72 15.35
CA ARG A 218 -10.36 -11.59 16.27
C ARG A 218 -9.26 -10.54 16.26
N GLN A 219 -8.02 -10.92 15.86
CA GLN A 219 -6.86 -10.05 15.87
C GLN A 219 -6.79 -9.12 14.64
N VAL A 220 -7.70 -9.23 13.67
CA VAL A 220 -7.73 -8.35 12.49
C VAL A 220 -7.75 -6.85 12.88
N GLY A 221 -8.39 -6.50 14.00
CA GLY A 221 -8.36 -5.11 14.51
C GLY A 221 -7.00 -4.66 15.00
N LYS A 222 -6.23 -5.58 15.62
CA LYS A 222 -4.85 -5.33 16.03
C LYS A 222 -3.93 -5.16 14.83
N VAL A 223 -4.10 -6.01 13.80
CA VAL A 223 -3.38 -5.88 12.53
C VAL A 223 -3.62 -4.50 11.92
N ALA A 224 -4.90 -4.11 11.77
CA ALA A 224 -5.27 -2.81 11.20
C ALA A 224 -4.66 -1.63 11.97
N ALA A 225 -4.80 -1.62 13.30
CA ALA A 225 -4.33 -0.52 14.13
C ALA A 225 -2.80 -0.37 14.10
N VAL A 226 -2.07 -1.49 14.21
CA VAL A 226 -0.60 -1.48 14.21
C VAL A 226 -0.07 -1.10 12.82
N SER A 227 -0.59 -1.73 11.75
CA SER A 227 -0.13 -1.43 10.40
C SER A 227 -0.46 0.00 9.97
N LEU A 228 -1.64 0.51 10.31
CA LEU A 228 -2.02 1.90 10.02
C LEU A 228 -1.16 2.89 10.81
N GLY A 229 -0.94 2.65 12.10
CA GLY A 229 -0.09 3.49 12.93
C GLY A 229 1.34 3.59 12.40
N ILE A 230 1.95 2.45 12.03
CA ILE A 230 3.28 2.40 11.42
C ILE A 230 3.29 3.14 10.08
N SER A 231 2.29 2.93 9.24
CA SER A 231 2.20 3.56 7.91
C SER A 231 2.04 5.07 8.00
N ILE A 232 1.18 5.57 8.90
CA ILE A 232 1.00 7.01 9.17
C ILE A 232 2.30 7.61 9.68
N PHE A 233 2.90 6.99 10.69
CA PHE A 233 4.14 7.45 11.29
C PHE A 233 5.26 7.55 10.26
N THR A 234 5.49 6.48 9.50
CA THR A 234 6.59 6.40 8.54
C THR A 234 6.38 7.40 7.39
N SER A 235 5.18 7.45 6.81
CA SER A 235 4.89 8.39 5.71
C SER A 235 4.99 9.84 6.15
N THR A 236 4.52 10.17 7.35
CA THR A 236 4.62 11.51 7.93
C THR A 236 6.09 11.88 8.21
N LEU A 237 6.86 10.95 8.79
CA LEU A 237 8.27 11.17 9.10
C LEU A 237 9.10 11.40 7.83
N VAL A 238 8.84 10.64 6.75
CA VAL A 238 9.51 10.82 5.46
C VAL A 238 9.23 12.19 4.87
N VAL A 239 7.96 12.62 4.83
CA VAL A 239 7.59 13.94 4.29
C VAL A 239 8.17 15.06 5.15
N LEU A 240 8.04 14.98 6.47
CA LEU A 240 8.55 15.95 7.42
C LEU A 240 10.08 16.10 7.31
N THR A 241 10.80 14.98 7.26
CA THR A 241 12.27 14.99 7.09
C THR A 241 12.68 15.68 5.79
N CYS A 242 12.04 15.34 4.66
CA CYS A 242 12.33 15.98 3.39
C CYS A 242 12.06 17.48 3.44
N GLN A 243 10.96 17.89 4.05
CA GLN A 243 10.52 19.28 4.14
C GLN A 243 11.42 20.10 5.05
N MET A 244 11.89 19.55 6.17
CA MET A 244 12.80 20.27 7.08
C MET A 244 14.23 20.38 6.53
N VAL A 245 14.63 19.50 5.59
CA VAL A 245 15.96 19.54 4.97
C VAL A 245 15.98 20.40 3.71
N PHE A 246 14.91 20.43 2.93
CA PHE A 246 14.87 21.12 1.64
C PHE A 246 13.73 22.14 1.55
N PRO A 247 14.01 23.37 1.06
CA PRO A 247 12.96 24.33 0.73
C PRO A 247 11.98 23.77 -0.31
N ILE A 248 10.71 24.18 -0.22
CA ILE A 248 9.64 23.71 -1.12
C ILE A 248 10.00 23.83 -2.61
N PRO A 249 10.56 24.96 -3.11
CA PRO A 249 10.93 25.05 -4.52
C PRO A 249 11.96 24.00 -4.96
N SER A 250 12.82 23.56 -4.03
CA SER A 250 13.78 22.48 -4.27
C SER A 250 13.10 21.11 -4.29
N LEU A 251 12.15 20.85 -3.36
CA LEU A 251 11.40 19.61 -3.31
C LEU A 251 10.59 19.37 -4.60
N LEU A 252 9.99 20.41 -5.16
CA LEU A 252 9.17 20.33 -6.38
C LEU A 252 9.97 20.02 -7.67
N ARG A 253 11.31 20.05 -7.60
CA ARG A 253 12.20 19.76 -8.74
C ARG A 253 12.89 18.41 -8.65
N VAL A 254 12.59 17.64 -7.63
CA VAL A 254 13.33 16.39 -7.31
C VAL A 254 12.42 15.19 -7.35
N SER A 255 12.72 14.26 -8.25
CA SER A 255 11.95 13.01 -8.41
C SER A 255 12.08 12.02 -7.25
N ALA A 256 13.08 12.14 -6.38
CA ALA A 256 13.29 11.26 -5.23
C ALA A 256 13.85 12.05 -4.03
N PRO A 257 13.03 12.86 -3.35
CA PRO A 257 13.51 13.74 -2.27
C PRO A 257 14.16 13.01 -1.12
N PHE A 258 13.60 11.86 -0.68
CA PHE A 258 14.15 11.11 0.44
C PHE A 258 15.50 10.45 0.13
N LEU A 259 15.70 10.03 -1.11
CA LEU A 259 17.02 9.57 -1.60
C LEU A 259 18.04 10.72 -1.53
N ARG A 260 17.64 11.96 -1.84
CA ARG A 260 18.52 13.13 -1.69
C ARG A 260 18.85 13.43 -0.23
N VAL A 261 17.93 13.21 0.70
CA VAL A 261 18.23 13.30 2.14
C VAL A 261 19.39 12.36 2.48
N ALA A 262 19.31 11.09 2.05
CA ALA A 262 20.40 10.13 2.28
C ALA A 262 21.75 10.58 1.68
N ARG A 263 21.75 11.28 0.53
CA ARG A 263 22.98 11.82 -0.11
C ARG A 263 23.60 13.00 0.61
N VAL A 264 22.79 13.82 1.26
CA VAL A 264 23.27 15.02 1.95
C VAL A 264 23.95 14.68 3.28
N ILE A 265 23.61 13.54 3.89
CA ILE A 265 24.19 13.05 5.13
C ILE A 265 25.61 12.55 4.86
N LYS A 266 26.59 13.13 5.58
CA LYS A 266 28.00 12.72 5.52
C LYS A 266 28.43 12.31 6.94
N LEU A 267 28.78 11.07 7.13
CA LEU A 267 29.28 10.52 8.40
C LEU A 267 30.79 10.28 8.30
N GLY A 268 31.56 11.32 8.64
CA GLY A 268 33.02 11.26 8.60
C GLY A 268 33.58 11.03 7.19
N ARG A 269 34.79 10.44 7.14
CA ARG A 269 35.48 10.16 5.86
C ARG A 269 35.10 8.80 5.25
N PHE A 270 34.54 7.86 6.02
CA PHE A 270 34.30 6.50 5.59
C PHE A 270 32.86 6.29 5.03
N PHE A 271 31.86 6.93 5.61
CA PHE A 271 30.46 6.78 5.19
C PHE A 271 29.98 7.99 4.38
N GLN A 272 30.50 8.13 3.18
CA GLN A 272 30.15 9.26 2.29
C GLN A 272 28.95 8.95 1.37
N ARG A 273 28.54 7.68 1.25
CA ARG A 273 27.51 7.22 0.30
C ARG A 273 26.44 6.37 0.96
N LEU A 274 25.74 6.97 1.93
CA LEU A 274 24.55 6.34 2.56
C LEU A 274 23.41 6.13 1.57
N ASP A 275 23.39 6.89 0.48
CA ASP A 275 22.42 6.74 -0.61
C ASP A 275 22.49 5.34 -1.24
N SER A 276 23.65 4.76 -1.40
CA SER A 276 23.80 3.39 -1.96
C SER A 276 23.16 2.33 -1.06
N LEU A 277 23.38 2.43 0.27
CA LEU A 277 22.77 1.51 1.23
C LEU A 277 21.23 1.68 1.23
N PHE A 278 20.77 2.92 1.21
CA PHE A 278 19.33 3.21 1.12
C PHE A 278 18.70 2.60 -0.14
N VAL A 279 19.35 2.71 -1.29
CA VAL A 279 18.85 2.15 -2.57
C VAL A 279 18.71 0.63 -2.51
N PHE A 280 19.66 -0.09 -1.89
CA PHE A 280 19.55 -1.54 -1.72
C PHE A 280 18.33 -1.93 -0.89
N VAL A 281 18.13 -1.26 0.25
CA VAL A 281 16.98 -1.51 1.12
C VAL A 281 15.69 -1.16 0.39
N TRP A 282 15.62 0.01 -0.24
CA TRP A 282 14.45 0.46 -0.96
C TRP A 282 14.09 -0.43 -2.15
N LEU A 283 15.09 -0.90 -2.94
CA LEU A 283 14.85 -1.83 -4.05
C LEU A 283 14.29 -3.16 -3.52
N GLY A 284 14.86 -3.69 -2.44
CA GLY A 284 14.36 -4.90 -1.79
C GLY A 284 12.91 -4.80 -1.35
N VAL A 285 12.54 -3.67 -0.74
CA VAL A 285 11.15 -3.37 -0.37
C VAL A 285 10.24 -3.28 -1.58
N SER A 286 10.67 -2.58 -2.63
CA SER A 286 9.87 -2.39 -3.85
C SER A 286 9.62 -3.72 -4.57
N LEU A 287 10.61 -4.62 -4.61
CA LEU A 287 10.47 -5.97 -5.15
C LEU A 287 9.48 -6.80 -4.33
N LEU A 288 9.59 -6.76 -2.99
CA LEU A 288 8.67 -7.49 -2.12
C LEU A 288 7.26 -6.89 -2.18
N GLN A 289 7.11 -5.57 -2.22
CA GLN A 289 5.82 -4.90 -2.41
C GLN A 289 5.15 -5.38 -3.70
N ALA A 290 5.89 -5.38 -4.82
CA ALA A 290 5.35 -5.85 -6.10
C ALA A 290 4.97 -7.34 -6.02
N ALA A 291 5.76 -8.18 -5.35
CA ALA A 291 5.44 -9.59 -5.15
C ALA A 291 4.18 -9.79 -4.32
N VAL A 292 4.01 -9.05 -3.22
CA VAL A 292 2.80 -9.06 -2.40
C VAL A 292 1.59 -8.61 -3.22
N ALA A 293 1.73 -7.56 -4.03
CA ALA A 293 0.66 -7.06 -4.87
C ALA A 293 0.26 -8.05 -5.98
N ILE A 294 1.23 -8.69 -6.66
CA ILE A 294 0.98 -9.77 -7.63
C ILE A 294 0.29 -10.96 -6.95
N TYR A 295 0.77 -11.36 -5.77
CA TYR A 295 0.15 -12.42 -4.97
C TYR A 295 -1.31 -12.08 -4.65
N LEU A 296 -1.59 -10.88 -4.14
CA LEU A 296 -2.95 -10.43 -3.82
C LEU A 296 -3.85 -10.37 -5.06
N ALA A 297 -3.36 -9.83 -6.18
CA ALA A 297 -4.08 -9.80 -7.45
C ALA A 297 -4.44 -11.23 -7.94
N SER A 298 -3.48 -12.16 -7.77
CA SER A 298 -3.70 -13.58 -8.12
C SER A 298 -4.70 -14.25 -7.18
N LEU A 299 -4.67 -13.93 -5.90
CA LEU A 299 -5.62 -14.40 -4.91
C LEU A 299 -7.05 -13.88 -5.17
N VAL A 300 -7.17 -12.61 -5.58
CA VAL A 300 -8.44 -12.01 -6.00
C VAL A 300 -9.03 -12.79 -7.18
N LEU A 301 -8.26 -13.01 -8.25
CA LEU A 301 -8.73 -13.77 -9.42
C LEU A 301 -9.08 -15.21 -9.06
N ALA A 302 -8.25 -15.89 -8.27
CA ALA A 302 -8.54 -17.26 -7.82
C ALA A 302 -9.85 -17.33 -7.02
N THR A 303 -10.13 -16.31 -6.19
CA THR A 303 -11.39 -16.22 -5.45
C THR A 303 -12.58 -15.96 -6.36
N VAL A 304 -12.44 -15.02 -7.33
CA VAL A 304 -13.49 -14.65 -8.29
C VAL A 304 -13.88 -15.82 -9.18
N PHE A 305 -12.89 -16.59 -9.65
CA PHE A 305 -13.10 -17.75 -10.51
C PHE A 305 -13.25 -19.08 -9.77
N HIS A 306 -13.32 -19.04 -8.42
CA HIS A 306 -13.47 -20.22 -7.57
C HIS A 306 -12.39 -21.30 -7.80
N LEU A 307 -11.14 -20.90 -8.07
CA LEU A 307 -10.02 -21.82 -8.25
C LEU A 307 -9.29 -22.08 -6.91
N GLN A 308 -8.92 -23.34 -6.68
CA GLN A 308 -8.24 -23.78 -5.44
C GLN A 308 -6.79 -23.26 -5.30
N SER A 309 -6.20 -22.73 -6.37
CA SER A 309 -4.83 -22.22 -6.37
C SER A 309 -4.75 -20.88 -7.07
N HIS A 310 -3.99 -19.94 -6.48
CA HIS A 310 -3.68 -18.65 -7.07
C HIS A 310 -2.52 -18.71 -8.07
N LYS A 311 -1.70 -19.77 -8.05
CA LYS A 311 -0.43 -19.89 -8.81
C LYS A 311 -0.56 -19.67 -10.33
N PRO A 312 -1.58 -20.18 -11.03
CA PRO A 312 -1.72 -19.92 -12.47
C PRO A 312 -1.85 -18.43 -12.78
N PHE A 313 -2.54 -17.68 -11.90
CA PHE A 313 -2.68 -16.23 -12.07
C PHE A 313 -1.42 -15.44 -11.74
N VAL A 314 -0.49 -15.98 -10.94
CA VAL A 314 0.82 -15.32 -10.72
C VAL A 314 1.57 -15.17 -12.03
N VAL A 315 1.62 -16.23 -12.87
CA VAL A 315 2.26 -16.17 -14.19
C VAL A 315 1.60 -15.11 -15.08
N LEU A 316 0.27 -15.15 -15.18
CA LEU A 316 -0.51 -14.20 -15.97
C LEU A 316 -0.25 -12.76 -15.51
N ASN A 317 -0.33 -12.51 -14.22
CA ASN A 317 -0.20 -11.17 -13.64
C ASN A 317 1.21 -10.61 -13.76
N VAL A 318 2.25 -11.43 -13.63
CA VAL A 318 3.65 -11.01 -13.84
C VAL A 318 3.86 -10.59 -15.29
N VAL A 319 3.39 -11.39 -16.25
CA VAL A 319 3.49 -11.05 -17.67
C VAL A 319 2.71 -9.78 -18.00
N ALA A 320 1.48 -9.66 -17.51
CA ALA A 320 0.66 -8.47 -17.70
C ALA A 320 1.31 -7.22 -17.06
N ALA A 321 1.88 -7.35 -15.85
CA ALA A 321 2.56 -6.27 -15.17
C ALA A 321 3.85 -5.83 -15.88
N TYR A 322 4.63 -6.79 -16.41
CA TYR A 322 5.82 -6.48 -17.21
C TYR A 322 5.46 -5.65 -18.44
N PHE A 323 4.52 -6.13 -19.26
CA PHE A 323 4.11 -5.40 -20.47
C PHE A 323 3.41 -4.08 -20.13
N GLY A 324 2.59 -4.05 -19.08
CA GLY A 324 1.96 -2.83 -18.60
C GLY A 324 2.98 -1.77 -18.18
N SER A 325 3.98 -2.14 -17.38
CA SER A 325 5.05 -1.23 -16.96
C SER A 325 5.93 -0.77 -18.13
N TRP A 326 6.19 -1.67 -19.08
CA TRP A 326 6.97 -1.34 -20.28
C TRP A 326 6.22 -0.39 -21.23
N ALA A 327 4.90 -0.54 -21.33
CA ALA A 327 4.04 0.27 -22.21
C ALA A 327 3.87 1.73 -21.72
N ILE A 328 4.09 2.01 -20.43
CA ILE A 328 4.04 3.38 -19.92
C ILE A 328 5.25 4.17 -20.47
N PRO A 329 5.04 5.31 -21.18
CA PRO A 329 6.13 5.95 -21.92
C PRO A 329 7.21 6.57 -21.04
N ASN A 330 6.85 7.12 -19.86
CA ASN A 330 7.79 7.83 -18.98
C ASN A 330 7.26 7.95 -17.55
N LEU A 331 8.12 8.43 -16.64
CA LEU A 331 7.78 8.67 -15.23
C LEU A 331 6.56 9.60 -15.07
N ALA A 332 6.45 10.66 -15.87
CA ALA A 332 5.33 11.61 -15.75
C ALA A 332 3.99 10.94 -16.05
N ALA A 333 3.92 10.09 -17.08
CA ALA A 333 2.73 9.31 -17.40
C ALA A 333 2.41 8.29 -16.28
N ALA A 334 3.42 7.61 -15.73
CA ALA A 334 3.24 6.70 -14.61
C ALA A 334 2.63 7.41 -13.39
N LEU A 335 3.13 8.59 -13.06
CA LEU A 335 2.64 9.40 -11.94
C LEU A 335 1.22 9.93 -12.18
N THR A 336 0.89 10.34 -13.41
CA THR A 336 -0.47 10.76 -13.76
C THR A 336 -1.44 9.59 -13.57
N ILE A 337 -1.12 8.41 -14.09
CA ILE A 337 -1.97 7.23 -13.92
C ILE A 337 -2.09 6.85 -12.42
N ALA A 338 -0.97 6.88 -11.68
CA ALA A 338 -0.98 6.52 -10.26
C ALA A 338 -1.81 7.50 -9.41
N PHE A 339 -1.58 8.81 -9.54
CA PHE A 339 -2.16 9.82 -8.65
C PHE A 339 -3.51 10.36 -9.11
N ASP A 340 -3.76 10.42 -10.43
CA ASP A 340 -4.98 11.03 -10.97
C ASP A 340 -6.03 9.98 -11.38
N LEU A 341 -5.62 8.71 -11.58
CA LEU A 341 -6.55 7.61 -11.88
C LEU A 341 -6.62 6.58 -10.73
N ALA A 342 -5.48 5.92 -10.40
CA ALA A 342 -5.50 4.80 -9.45
C ALA A 342 -5.88 5.23 -8.03
N ARG A 343 -5.36 6.37 -7.55
CA ARG A 343 -5.66 6.84 -6.18
C ARG A 343 -7.13 7.23 -5.99
N PRO A 344 -7.77 8.04 -6.86
CA PRO A 344 -9.21 8.29 -6.77
C PRO A 344 -10.05 7.01 -6.86
N TYR A 345 -9.65 6.06 -7.71
CA TYR A 345 -10.34 4.77 -7.81
C TYR A 345 -10.19 3.95 -6.51
N GLY A 346 -8.99 3.89 -5.92
CA GLY A 346 -8.76 3.26 -4.62
C GLY A 346 -9.54 3.92 -3.49
N LEU A 347 -9.71 5.27 -3.53
CA LEU A 347 -10.54 6.01 -2.62
C LEU A 347 -12.01 5.52 -2.67
N LEU A 348 -12.59 5.43 -3.87
CA LEU A 348 -13.95 4.95 -4.03
C LEU A 348 -14.12 3.52 -3.50
N LEU A 349 -13.15 2.65 -3.75
CA LEU A 349 -13.16 1.29 -3.23
C LEU A 349 -13.09 1.24 -1.71
N LEU A 350 -12.23 2.05 -1.07
CA LEU A 350 -12.09 2.06 0.38
C LEU A 350 -13.30 2.72 1.07
N ASP A 351 -13.80 3.82 0.52
CA ASP A 351 -14.85 4.63 1.16
C ASP A 351 -16.24 4.07 0.95
N ILE A 352 -16.48 3.31 -0.12
CA ILE A 352 -17.82 2.80 -0.44
C ILE A 352 -17.95 1.32 -0.03
N TRP A 353 -17.01 0.47 -0.40
CA TRP A 353 -17.18 -0.97 -0.28
C TRP A 353 -17.25 -1.45 1.18
N PRO A 354 -16.27 -1.20 2.09
CA PRO A 354 -16.36 -1.65 3.47
C PRO A 354 -17.55 -1.07 4.24
N PRO A 355 -17.89 0.24 4.15
CA PRO A 355 -19.08 0.76 4.80
C PRO A 355 -20.40 0.15 4.30
N THR A 356 -20.50 -0.08 2.99
CA THR A 356 -21.70 -0.75 2.43
C THR A 356 -21.85 -2.17 3.00
N LEU A 357 -20.77 -2.94 3.07
CA LEU A 357 -20.80 -4.26 3.68
C LEU A 357 -21.11 -4.21 5.18
N LEU A 358 -20.64 -3.17 5.87
CA LEU A 358 -20.98 -2.95 7.28
C LEU A 358 -22.49 -2.75 7.47
N VAL A 359 -23.11 -1.89 6.67
CA VAL A 359 -24.57 -1.66 6.69
C VAL A 359 -25.32 -2.97 6.43
N LEU A 360 -24.94 -3.73 5.40
CA LEU A 360 -25.57 -5.02 5.08
C LEU A 360 -25.40 -6.04 6.21
N THR A 361 -24.21 -6.09 6.84
CA THR A 361 -23.94 -6.97 7.99
C THR A 361 -24.85 -6.63 9.18
N LEU A 362 -25.03 -5.36 9.49
CA LEU A 362 -25.88 -4.89 10.58
C LEU A 362 -27.36 -5.19 10.32
N HIS A 363 -27.82 -4.96 9.09
CA HIS A 363 -29.19 -5.28 8.67
C HIS A 363 -29.51 -6.77 8.83
N LYS A 364 -28.63 -7.64 8.36
CA LYS A 364 -28.82 -9.09 8.46
C LYS A 364 -28.85 -9.58 9.91
N LYS A 365 -28.00 -9.01 10.78
CA LYS A 365 -28.05 -9.29 12.23
C LYS A 365 -29.37 -8.87 12.88
N LYS A 366 -29.94 -7.72 12.47
CA LYS A 366 -31.21 -7.24 12.99
C LYS A 366 -32.36 -8.19 12.61
N GLN A 367 -32.44 -8.59 11.33
CA GLN A 367 -33.47 -9.53 10.86
C GLN A 367 -33.43 -10.88 11.59
N ILE A 368 -32.23 -11.42 11.86
CA ILE A 368 -32.09 -12.68 12.62
C ILE A 368 -32.58 -12.50 14.07
N ARG A 369 -32.33 -11.36 14.70
CA ARG A 369 -32.82 -11.08 16.08
C ARG A 369 -34.33 -10.91 16.15
N GLU A 370 -34.92 -10.22 15.19
CA GLU A 370 -36.37 -10.01 15.13
C GLU A 370 -37.14 -11.30 14.80
N GLY A 371 -36.58 -12.14 13.91
CA GLY A 371 -37.15 -13.45 13.61
C GLY A 371 -37.01 -14.49 14.74
N ALA A 372 -35.98 -14.36 15.61
CA ALA A 372 -35.81 -15.23 16.79
C ALA A 372 -36.57 -14.77 18.04
N GLY A 373 -37.02 -13.51 18.08
CA GLY A 373 -37.82 -12.96 19.17
C GLY A 373 -39.34 -13.06 18.96
N GLY A 374 -39.77 -13.51 17.77
CA GLY A 374 -41.20 -13.70 17.41
C GLY A 374 -41.69 -15.16 17.39
N ALA A 375 -40.81 -16.12 17.81
CA ALA A 375 -41.14 -17.54 18.02
C ALA A 375 -41.05 -17.89 19.53
#